data_088b3ef0747d13d278a1f0f1d9ec81cf
#
_entry.id   088b3ef0747d13d278a1f0f1d9ec81cf
#
_cell.length_a   1.000
_cell.length_b   1.000
_cell.length_c   1.000
_cell.angle_alpha   90.00
_cell.angle_beta   90.00
_cell.angle_gamma   90.00
#
_symmetry.space_group_name_H-M   'P 1'
#
loop_
_entity.id
_entity.type
_entity.pdbx_description
1 polymer ?
#
loop_
_entity_poly.entity_id
_entity_poly.type
_entity_poly.pdbx_seq_one_letter_code
_entity_poly.pdbx_strand_id
1 'polypeptide(L)'
;MKNINYVINGVLAVAVIILFVMQFSSKKESTVAPAFTTEGDSTNLLPVAYVNVDSLLSNYNYSKDLNERILKMQEDYRLEMTQRSNALRTELNDFQRKYEANAFLTTERAQQEGNRLQKKQEELQNYAAKKEQELAAKQMELNGQLRDTIVAQLTTFNQTKGYQIIFSNTMGDNILLSNPAYDITAEFLEVLNKNYSSGK
;
A
#
# COMPACT_ATOMS: atom_id res chain seq x y z
N MET A 1 19.40 -65.98 53.46
CA MET A 1 19.68 -65.09 52.33
C MET A 1 18.71 -65.19 51.13
N LYS A 2 17.77 -66.16 51.11
CA LYS A 2 16.81 -66.28 49.98
C LYS A 2 15.68 -65.30 50.03
N ASN A 3 15.28 -64.72 51.16
CA ASN A 3 14.11 -63.86 51.30
C ASN A 3 14.38 -62.41 50.91
N ILE A 4 15.66 -61.96 50.88
CA ILE A 4 16.04 -60.60 50.54
C ILE A 4 15.83 -60.33 49.04
N ASN A 5 16.04 -61.34 48.20
CA ASN A 5 15.82 -61.22 46.74
C ASN A 5 14.33 -61.05 46.37
N TYR A 6 13.45 -61.72 47.15
CA TYR A 6 12.00 -61.53 46.92
C TYR A 6 11.50 -60.13 47.32
N VAL A 7 12.11 -59.56 48.39
CA VAL A 7 11.79 -58.21 48.82
C VAL A 7 12.29 -57.17 47.79
N ILE A 8 13.53 -57.38 47.30
CA ILE A 8 14.09 -56.47 46.25
C ILE A 8 13.29 -56.55 44.96
N ASN A 9 12.90 -57.74 44.49
CA ASN A 9 12.09 -57.91 43.30
C ASN A 9 10.68 -57.36 43.49
N GLY A 10 10.10 -57.46 44.67
CA GLY A 10 8.82 -56.85 44.99
C GLY A 10 8.85 -55.29 44.92
N VAL A 11 9.90 -54.69 45.50
CA VAL A 11 10.11 -53.22 45.43
C VAL A 11 10.33 -52.74 43.97
N LEU A 12 11.12 -53.54 43.22
CA LEU A 12 11.36 -53.19 41.78
C LEU A 12 10.11 -53.31 40.96
N ALA A 13 9.27 -54.31 41.19
CA ALA A 13 7.98 -54.44 40.50
C ALA A 13 7.02 -53.28 40.81
N VAL A 14 6.96 -52.82 42.05
CA VAL A 14 6.17 -51.68 42.48
C VAL A 14 6.70 -50.38 41.82
N ALA A 15 8.02 -50.17 41.77
CA ALA A 15 8.66 -49.04 41.14
C ALA A 15 8.34 -48.98 39.62
N VAL A 16 8.37 -50.13 38.93
CA VAL A 16 8.03 -50.23 37.51
C VAL A 16 6.56 -49.90 37.28
N ILE A 17 5.66 -50.38 38.15
CA ILE A 17 4.23 -50.06 38.05
C ILE A 17 4.00 -48.55 38.26
N ILE A 18 4.67 -47.92 39.21
CA ILE A 18 4.58 -46.49 39.46
C ILE A 18 5.08 -45.69 38.24
N LEU A 19 6.20 -46.11 37.65
CA LEU A 19 6.72 -45.47 36.42
C LEU A 19 5.77 -45.63 35.22
N PHE A 20 5.15 -46.81 35.10
CA PHE A 20 4.14 -47.06 34.05
C PHE A 20 2.89 -46.19 34.24
N VAL A 21 2.41 -46.06 35.47
CA VAL A 21 1.27 -45.19 35.79
C VAL A 21 1.62 -43.72 35.56
N MET A 22 2.84 -43.28 35.92
CA MET A 22 3.29 -41.90 35.61
C MET A 22 3.42 -41.65 34.10
N GLN A 23 3.86 -42.64 33.33
CA GLN A 23 3.99 -42.52 31.87
C GLN A 23 2.65 -42.49 31.16
N PHE A 24 1.64 -43.21 31.68
CA PHE A 24 0.27 -43.17 31.19
C PHE A 24 -0.52 -41.95 31.73
N SER A 25 -0.12 -41.38 32.88
CA SER A 25 -0.72 -40.18 33.47
C SER A 25 -0.10 -38.89 32.96
N SER A 26 1.04 -38.95 32.27
CA SER A 26 1.51 -37.83 31.48
C SER A 26 0.54 -37.62 30.32
N LYS A 27 -0.43 -36.72 30.51
CA LYS A 27 -1.16 -36.17 29.41
C LYS A 27 -0.11 -35.82 28.35
N LYS A 28 -0.15 -36.51 27.21
CA LYS A 28 0.43 -36.04 25.98
C LYS A 28 -0.10 -34.63 25.81
N GLU A 29 0.69 -33.60 26.01
CA GLU A 29 0.54 -32.42 25.26
C GLU A 29 0.75 -32.84 23.80
N SER A 30 -0.36 -33.21 23.18
CA SER A 30 -0.41 -33.27 21.75
C SER A 30 -0.09 -31.84 21.30
N THR A 31 1.10 -31.65 20.76
CA THR A 31 1.31 -30.59 19.76
C THR A 31 0.39 -30.94 18.60
N VAL A 32 -0.89 -30.65 18.80
CA VAL A 32 -1.88 -30.62 17.72
C VAL A 32 -1.45 -29.44 16.88
N ALA A 33 -0.83 -29.74 15.74
CA ALA A 33 -0.87 -28.76 14.65
C ALA A 33 -2.32 -28.25 14.58
N PRO A 34 -2.57 -26.93 14.49
CA PRO A 34 -3.91 -26.41 14.50
C PRO A 34 -4.69 -27.11 13.38
N ALA A 35 -5.63 -27.97 13.76
CA ALA A 35 -6.56 -28.54 12.82
C ALA A 35 -7.43 -27.38 12.34
N PHE A 36 -7.21 -26.95 11.10
CA PHE A 36 -8.12 -26.06 10.43
C PHE A 36 -9.45 -26.78 10.26
N THR A 37 -10.37 -26.57 11.19
CA THR A 37 -11.73 -27.05 11.05
C THR A 37 -12.43 -26.17 10.01
N THR A 38 -12.84 -26.78 8.93
CA THR A 38 -13.42 -26.17 7.74
C THR A 38 -14.89 -25.74 7.91
N GLU A 39 -15.43 -25.76 9.13
CA GLU A 39 -16.81 -25.36 9.39
C GLU A 39 -16.87 -24.40 10.59
N GLY A 40 -17.14 -23.14 10.31
CA GLY A 40 -18.07 -22.24 11.00
C GLY A 40 -17.91 -21.96 12.49
N ASP A 41 -16.89 -22.42 13.21
CA ASP A 41 -16.74 -22.10 14.62
C ASP A 41 -15.79 -20.92 14.83
N SER A 42 -16.37 -19.74 14.98
CA SER A 42 -15.67 -18.46 15.23
C SER A 42 -14.86 -18.43 16.52
N THR A 43 -14.92 -19.47 17.35
CA THR A 43 -14.29 -19.52 18.68
C THR A 43 -12.81 -19.91 18.65
N ASN A 44 -12.28 -20.39 17.52
CA ASN A 44 -10.89 -20.84 17.37
C ASN A 44 -10.08 -20.06 16.33
N LEU A 45 -10.50 -18.86 15.95
CA LEU A 45 -9.73 -18.02 15.04
C LEU A 45 -8.45 -17.52 15.74
N LEU A 46 -7.35 -17.53 15.01
CA LEU A 46 -6.13 -16.86 15.46
C LEU A 46 -6.38 -15.34 15.53
N PRO A 47 -5.70 -14.61 16.45
CA PRO A 47 -5.84 -13.16 16.55
C PRO A 47 -5.11 -12.42 15.40
N VAL A 48 -5.41 -12.82 14.17
CA VAL A 48 -4.88 -12.27 12.93
C VAL A 48 -6.03 -11.90 12.01
N ALA A 49 -5.79 -10.94 11.12
CA ALA A 49 -6.74 -10.55 10.09
C ALA A 49 -6.01 -10.15 8.82
N TYR A 50 -6.74 -9.95 7.73
CA TYR A 50 -6.19 -9.30 6.54
C TYR A 50 -7.17 -8.29 5.96
N VAL A 51 -6.60 -7.34 5.25
CA VAL A 51 -7.32 -6.33 4.47
C VAL A 51 -6.93 -6.47 3.01
N ASN A 52 -7.90 -6.63 2.13
CA ASN A 52 -7.69 -6.51 0.69
C ASN A 52 -7.53 -5.03 0.34
N VAL A 53 -6.26 -4.61 0.17
CA VAL A 53 -5.91 -3.20 -0.03
C VAL A 53 -6.43 -2.69 -1.37
N ASP A 54 -6.44 -3.50 -2.43
CA ASP A 54 -6.96 -3.11 -3.74
C ASP A 54 -8.46 -2.79 -3.66
N SER A 55 -9.23 -3.64 -3.00
CA SER A 55 -10.65 -3.41 -2.73
C SER A 55 -10.87 -2.20 -1.83
N LEU A 56 -10.05 -2.06 -0.77
CA LEU A 56 -10.11 -0.93 0.14
C LEU A 56 -9.89 0.39 -0.59
N LEU A 57 -8.79 0.52 -1.34
CA LEU A 57 -8.42 1.76 -2.04
C LEU A 57 -9.41 2.12 -3.13
N SER A 58 -9.99 1.13 -3.81
CA SER A 58 -11.00 1.35 -4.85
C SER A 58 -12.32 1.88 -4.29
N ASN A 59 -12.63 1.59 -3.02
CA ASN A 59 -13.91 1.94 -2.40
C ASN A 59 -13.82 2.99 -1.29
N TYR A 60 -12.62 3.32 -0.81
CA TYR A 60 -12.41 4.35 0.19
C TYR A 60 -12.56 5.76 -0.40
N ASN A 61 -13.47 6.56 0.15
CA ASN A 61 -13.79 7.89 -0.39
C ASN A 61 -12.59 8.84 -0.37
N TYR A 62 -11.76 8.81 0.66
CA TYR A 62 -10.54 9.60 0.71
C TYR A 62 -9.55 9.21 -0.40
N SER A 63 -9.40 7.92 -0.68
CA SER A 63 -8.58 7.44 -1.81
C SER A 63 -9.09 7.98 -3.15
N LYS A 64 -10.43 7.96 -3.35
CA LYS A 64 -11.05 8.51 -4.57
C LYS A 64 -10.79 10.00 -4.71
N ASP A 65 -10.96 10.77 -3.63
CA ASP A 65 -10.71 12.23 -3.65
C ASP A 65 -9.23 12.55 -3.92
N LEU A 66 -8.29 11.77 -3.37
CA LEU A 66 -6.86 11.95 -3.68
C LEU A 66 -6.55 11.62 -5.14
N ASN A 67 -7.15 10.56 -5.68
CA ASN A 67 -7.00 10.18 -7.08
C ASN A 67 -7.54 11.26 -8.02
N GLU A 68 -8.71 11.83 -7.71
CA GLU A 68 -9.29 12.94 -8.46
C GLU A 68 -8.36 14.17 -8.45
N ARG A 69 -7.77 14.50 -7.30
CA ARG A 69 -6.77 15.59 -7.20
C ARG A 69 -5.55 15.35 -8.07
N ILE A 70 -5.03 14.12 -8.08
CA ILE A 70 -3.88 13.75 -8.94
C ILE A 70 -4.25 13.90 -10.41
N LEU A 71 -5.40 13.37 -10.83
CA LEU A 71 -5.88 13.46 -12.20
C LEU A 71 -6.07 14.92 -12.64
N LYS A 72 -6.64 15.75 -11.76
CA LYS A 72 -6.79 17.18 -12.03
C LYS A 72 -5.45 17.89 -12.21
N MET A 73 -4.48 17.63 -11.34
CA MET A 73 -3.13 18.19 -11.47
C MET A 73 -2.45 17.77 -12.76
N GLN A 74 -2.61 16.52 -13.20
CA GLN A 74 -2.09 16.04 -14.48
C GLN A 74 -2.75 16.74 -15.67
N GLU A 75 -4.07 16.93 -15.62
CA GLU A 75 -4.80 17.62 -16.66
C GLU A 75 -4.45 19.11 -16.74
N ASP A 76 -4.35 19.80 -15.60
CA ASP A 76 -3.92 21.20 -15.54
C ASP A 76 -2.52 21.37 -16.14
N TYR A 77 -1.60 20.47 -15.79
CA TYR A 77 -0.26 20.44 -16.39
C TYR A 77 -0.29 20.21 -17.90
N ARG A 78 -1.08 19.25 -18.36
CA ARG A 78 -1.24 18.96 -19.81
C ARG A 78 -1.75 20.15 -20.58
N LEU A 79 -2.76 20.85 -20.04
CA LEU A 79 -3.33 22.05 -20.65
C LEU A 79 -2.31 23.18 -20.70
N GLU A 80 -1.58 23.42 -19.61
CA GLU A 80 -0.55 24.47 -19.56
C GLU A 80 0.61 24.17 -20.55
N MET A 81 1.08 22.92 -20.61
CA MET A 81 2.10 22.52 -21.58
C MET A 81 1.64 22.70 -23.02
N THR A 82 0.40 22.36 -23.32
CA THR A 82 -0.19 22.55 -24.64
C THR A 82 -0.23 24.03 -25.03
N GLN A 83 -0.65 24.90 -24.10
CA GLN A 83 -0.70 26.36 -24.35
C GLN A 83 0.71 26.93 -24.61
N ARG A 84 1.69 26.59 -23.75
CA ARG A 84 3.08 27.05 -23.89
C ARG A 84 3.72 26.56 -25.18
N SER A 85 3.54 25.28 -25.52
CA SER A 85 4.05 24.68 -26.76
C SER A 85 3.44 25.33 -28.00
N ASN A 86 2.13 25.58 -28.01
CA ASN A 86 1.46 26.26 -29.13
C ASN A 86 1.91 27.72 -29.28
N ALA A 87 2.10 28.44 -28.17
CA ALA A 87 2.63 29.80 -28.20
C ALA A 87 4.04 29.84 -28.82
N LEU A 88 4.93 28.97 -28.35
CA LEU A 88 6.29 28.85 -28.88
C LEU A 88 6.28 28.50 -30.37
N ARG A 89 5.45 27.52 -30.76
CA ARG A 89 5.30 27.13 -32.18
C ARG A 89 4.85 28.29 -33.06
N THR A 90 3.92 29.10 -32.57
CA THR A 90 3.44 30.28 -33.30
C THR A 90 4.56 31.31 -33.48
N GLU A 91 5.35 31.59 -32.43
CA GLU A 91 6.48 32.50 -32.50
C GLU A 91 7.58 31.99 -33.44
N LEU A 92 7.88 30.66 -33.41
CA LEU A 92 8.83 30.05 -34.35
C LEU A 92 8.39 30.18 -35.80
N ASN A 93 7.11 29.90 -36.08
CA ASN A 93 6.57 30.05 -37.44
C ASN A 93 6.59 31.50 -37.89
N ASP A 94 6.30 32.47 -37.02
CA ASP A 94 6.37 33.91 -37.35
C ASP A 94 7.82 34.34 -37.62
N PHE A 95 8.76 33.88 -36.81
CA PHE A 95 10.20 34.12 -37.04
C PHE A 95 10.65 33.57 -38.39
N GLN A 96 10.32 32.31 -38.69
CA GLN A 96 10.69 31.69 -39.96
C GLN A 96 10.12 32.47 -41.16
N ARG A 97 8.83 32.83 -41.11
CA ARG A 97 8.19 33.63 -42.15
C ARG A 97 8.90 34.98 -42.35
N LYS A 98 9.24 35.69 -41.26
CA LYS A 98 9.94 36.98 -41.31
C LYS A 98 11.37 36.81 -41.84
N TYR A 99 12.03 35.73 -41.49
CA TYR A 99 13.39 35.44 -41.96
C TYR A 99 13.41 35.17 -43.47
N GLU A 100 12.53 34.32 -43.96
CA GLU A 100 12.38 33.99 -45.39
C GLU A 100 11.98 35.21 -46.23
N ALA A 101 11.17 36.09 -45.70
CA ALA A 101 10.74 37.33 -46.35
C ALA A 101 11.78 38.47 -46.26
N ASN A 102 12.96 38.25 -45.68
CA ASN A 102 13.97 39.28 -45.37
C ASN A 102 13.36 40.50 -44.63
N ALA A 103 12.38 40.26 -43.76
CA ALA A 103 11.63 41.28 -43.06
C ALA A 103 12.33 41.84 -41.81
N PHE A 104 13.51 41.31 -41.45
CA PHE A 104 14.33 41.87 -40.36
C PHE A 104 15.10 43.10 -40.84
N LEU A 105 15.11 44.17 -40.01
CA LEU A 105 15.81 45.39 -40.29
C LEU A 105 17.33 45.22 -40.39
N THR A 106 17.89 44.33 -39.58
CA THR A 106 19.33 43.98 -39.58
C THR A 106 19.52 42.50 -39.24
N THR A 107 20.66 41.93 -39.64
CA THR A 107 21.07 40.56 -39.33
C THR A 107 21.18 40.34 -37.81
N GLU A 108 21.65 41.34 -37.08
CA GLU A 108 21.76 41.28 -35.61
C GLU A 108 20.40 41.11 -34.94
N ARG A 109 19.35 41.77 -35.46
CA ARG A 109 17.98 41.62 -34.96
C ARG A 109 17.44 40.22 -35.22
N ALA A 110 17.70 39.64 -36.39
CA ALA A 110 17.31 38.29 -36.69
C ALA A 110 18.00 37.30 -35.74
N GLN A 111 19.31 37.47 -35.47
CA GLN A 111 20.07 36.64 -34.56
C GLN A 111 19.59 36.76 -33.10
N GLN A 112 19.30 37.99 -32.63
CA GLN A 112 18.74 38.23 -31.29
C GLN A 112 17.42 37.50 -31.11
N GLU A 113 16.51 37.57 -32.12
CA GLU A 113 15.24 36.91 -32.07
C GLU A 113 15.38 35.37 -32.08
N GLY A 114 16.28 34.81 -32.90
CA GLY A 114 16.65 33.39 -32.89
C GLY A 114 17.13 32.91 -31.52
N ASN A 115 18.06 33.66 -30.92
CA ASN A 115 18.56 33.37 -29.58
C ASN A 115 17.46 33.42 -28.49
N ARG A 116 16.52 34.41 -28.62
CA ARG A 116 15.39 34.52 -27.71
C ARG A 116 14.46 33.27 -27.80
N LEU A 117 14.18 32.83 -29.02
CA LEU A 117 13.36 31.65 -29.26
C LEU A 117 14.01 30.35 -28.77
N GLN A 118 15.34 30.22 -28.98
CA GLN A 118 16.11 29.10 -28.44
C GLN A 118 16.00 29.06 -26.90
N LYS A 119 16.20 30.22 -26.26
CA LYS A 119 16.06 30.33 -24.81
C LYS A 119 14.66 29.95 -24.33
N LYS A 120 13.62 30.37 -25.02
CA LYS A 120 12.22 29.96 -24.72
C LYS A 120 12.02 28.45 -24.85
N GLN A 121 12.66 27.82 -25.83
CA GLN A 121 12.59 26.38 -26.00
C GLN A 121 13.26 25.64 -24.82
N GLU A 122 14.43 26.11 -24.38
CA GLU A 122 15.12 25.58 -23.21
C GLU A 122 14.29 25.80 -21.92
N GLU A 123 13.69 26.97 -21.76
CA GLU A 123 12.81 27.28 -20.63
C GLU A 123 11.58 26.34 -20.60
N LEU A 124 11.01 26.03 -21.76
CA LEU A 124 9.88 25.10 -21.86
C LEU A 124 10.27 23.68 -21.48
N GLN A 125 11.44 23.21 -21.92
CA GLN A 125 11.98 21.89 -21.55
C GLN A 125 12.25 21.80 -20.04
N ASN A 126 12.90 22.83 -19.47
CA ASN A 126 13.17 22.89 -18.05
C ASN A 126 11.88 22.94 -17.21
N TYR A 127 10.89 23.68 -17.70
CA TYR A 127 9.57 23.73 -17.08
C TYR A 127 8.89 22.35 -17.09
N ALA A 128 8.92 21.62 -18.21
CA ALA A 128 8.37 20.29 -18.32
C ALA A 128 9.02 19.32 -17.31
N ALA A 129 10.36 19.27 -17.29
CA ALA A 129 11.10 18.42 -16.38
C ALA A 129 10.80 18.73 -14.89
N LYS A 130 10.73 20.02 -14.57
CA LYS A 130 10.37 20.48 -13.21
C LYS A 130 8.97 20.04 -12.82
N LYS A 131 8.00 20.19 -13.73
CA LYS A 131 6.59 19.82 -13.48
C LYS A 131 6.40 18.32 -13.34
N GLU A 132 7.10 17.51 -14.10
CA GLU A 132 7.10 16.05 -13.93
C GLU A 132 7.63 15.64 -12.55
N GLN A 133 8.71 16.26 -12.09
CA GLN A 133 9.23 16.02 -10.74
C GLN A 133 8.23 16.47 -9.65
N GLU A 134 7.62 17.64 -9.81
CA GLU A 134 6.59 18.14 -8.87
C GLU A 134 5.39 17.18 -8.79
N LEU A 135 4.90 16.69 -9.93
CA LEU A 135 3.80 15.71 -9.98
C LEU A 135 4.18 14.39 -9.30
N ALA A 136 5.36 13.86 -9.60
CA ALA A 136 5.84 12.63 -8.98
C ALA A 136 5.99 12.78 -7.45
N ALA A 137 6.59 13.87 -7.00
CA ALA A 137 6.74 14.18 -5.59
C ALA A 137 5.39 14.31 -4.89
N LYS A 138 4.42 14.99 -5.53
CA LYS A 138 3.08 15.17 -4.98
C LYS A 138 2.31 13.86 -4.90
N GLN A 139 2.45 12.99 -5.89
CA GLN A 139 1.85 11.66 -5.86
C GLN A 139 2.41 10.81 -4.70
N MET A 140 3.74 10.84 -4.51
CA MET A 140 4.36 10.14 -3.37
C MET A 140 3.88 10.70 -2.02
N GLU A 141 3.80 12.02 -1.88
CA GLU A 141 3.28 12.69 -0.68
C GLU A 141 1.84 12.26 -0.38
N LEU A 142 0.94 12.31 -1.37
CA LEU A 142 -0.47 11.95 -1.20
C LEU A 142 -0.65 10.46 -0.88
N ASN A 143 0.13 9.58 -1.51
CA ASN A 143 0.14 8.15 -1.19
C ASN A 143 0.64 7.89 0.23
N GLY A 144 1.66 8.63 0.69
CA GLY A 144 2.13 8.58 2.07
C GLY A 144 1.04 9.00 3.06
N GLN A 145 0.40 10.14 2.82
CA GLN A 145 -0.72 10.64 3.64
C GLN A 145 -1.89 9.64 3.71
N LEU A 146 -2.24 9.03 2.58
CA LEU A 146 -3.29 8.00 2.53
C LEU A 146 -2.93 6.80 3.39
N ARG A 147 -1.71 6.28 3.23
CA ARG A 147 -1.21 5.15 4.02
C ARG A 147 -1.22 5.47 5.51
N ASP A 148 -0.67 6.61 5.91
CA ASP A 148 -0.60 7.02 7.31
C ASP A 148 -2.00 7.16 7.92
N THR A 149 -2.96 7.70 7.15
CA THR A 149 -4.36 7.80 7.55
C THR A 149 -4.98 6.42 7.75
N ILE A 150 -4.77 5.49 6.80
CA ILE A 150 -5.29 4.12 6.90
C ILE A 150 -4.71 3.42 8.12
N VAL A 151 -3.40 3.51 8.37
CA VAL A 151 -2.75 2.89 9.53
C VAL A 151 -3.26 3.48 10.84
N ALA A 152 -3.43 4.78 10.93
CA ALA A 152 -3.99 5.44 12.12
C ALA A 152 -5.43 4.99 12.41
N GLN A 153 -6.28 4.94 11.38
CA GLN A 153 -7.66 4.46 11.50
C GLN A 153 -7.71 2.96 11.84
N LEU A 154 -6.82 2.16 11.25
CA LEU A 154 -6.72 0.73 11.54
C LEU A 154 -6.28 0.49 13.00
N THR A 155 -5.37 1.31 13.51
CA THR A 155 -4.96 1.26 14.92
C THR A 155 -6.15 1.51 15.85
N THR A 156 -6.96 2.53 15.56
CA THR A 156 -8.16 2.84 16.34
C THR A 156 -9.20 1.73 16.22
N PHE A 157 -9.46 1.24 15.04
CA PHE A 157 -10.36 0.11 14.79
C PHE A 157 -9.93 -1.14 15.58
N ASN A 158 -8.63 -1.42 15.61
CA ASN A 158 -8.10 -2.59 16.28
C ASN A 158 -8.18 -2.55 17.81
N GLN A 159 -8.35 -1.38 18.42
CA GLN A 159 -8.51 -1.27 19.88
C GLN A 159 -9.70 -2.09 20.43
N THR A 160 -10.75 -2.25 19.61
CA THR A 160 -11.93 -3.04 19.96
C THR A 160 -11.89 -4.48 19.45
N LYS A 161 -11.01 -4.79 18.48
CA LYS A 161 -10.93 -6.11 17.84
C LYS A 161 -9.83 -7.00 18.42
N GLY A 162 -8.71 -6.42 18.84
CA GLY A 162 -7.64 -7.13 19.50
C GLY A 162 -6.78 -8.02 18.58
N TYR A 163 -6.76 -7.76 17.27
CA TYR A 163 -5.86 -8.48 16.35
C TYR A 163 -4.41 -8.16 16.70
N GLN A 164 -3.56 -9.18 16.73
CA GLN A 164 -2.12 -9.02 16.95
C GLN A 164 -1.37 -8.70 15.66
N ILE A 165 -1.87 -9.21 14.53
CA ILE A 165 -1.30 -8.97 13.21
C ILE A 165 -2.44 -8.75 12.22
N ILE A 166 -2.34 -7.69 11.43
CA ILE A 166 -3.22 -7.43 10.30
C ILE A 166 -2.35 -7.36 9.05
N PHE A 167 -2.60 -8.28 8.13
CA PHE A 167 -1.87 -8.38 6.86
C PHE A 167 -2.52 -7.51 5.79
N SER A 168 -1.71 -7.01 4.86
CA SER A 168 -2.22 -6.55 3.58
C SER A 168 -2.40 -7.74 2.63
N ASN A 169 -3.40 -7.67 1.76
CA ASN A 169 -3.60 -8.61 0.67
C ASN A 169 -3.82 -7.79 -0.61
N THR A 170 -2.82 -7.78 -1.50
CA THR A 170 -2.87 -7.14 -2.81
C THR A 170 -2.43 -8.15 -3.87
N MET A 171 -2.67 -7.84 -5.14
CA MET A 171 -2.18 -8.67 -6.23
C MET A 171 -0.63 -8.68 -6.21
N GLY A 172 -0.04 -9.82 -5.84
CA GLY A 172 1.40 -9.99 -5.69
C GLY A 172 1.92 -10.12 -4.27
N ASP A 173 1.04 -10.05 -3.26
CA ASP A 173 1.38 -10.29 -1.86
C ASP A 173 1.61 -11.78 -1.56
N ASN A 174 2.13 -12.06 -0.36
CA ASN A 174 2.45 -13.41 0.09
C ASN A 174 1.21 -14.22 0.55
N ILE A 175 0.01 -13.64 0.54
CA ILE A 175 -1.23 -14.33 0.95
C ILE A 175 -1.90 -14.90 -0.30
N LEU A 176 -1.60 -16.17 -0.62
CA LEU A 176 -2.18 -16.87 -1.75
C LEU A 176 -3.57 -17.46 -1.45
N LEU A 177 -3.81 -17.83 -0.18
CA LEU A 177 -5.04 -18.43 0.30
C LEU A 177 -5.29 -18.04 1.75
N SER A 178 -6.50 -17.64 2.07
CA SER A 178 -6.94 -17.35 3.44
C SER A 178 -8.39 -17.78 3.64
N ASN A 179 -8.75 -18.04 4.89
CA ASN A 179 -10.15 -18.25 5.25
C ASN A 179 -10.87 -16.89 5.21
N PRO A 180 -12.05 -16.76 4.55
CA PRO A 180 -12.82 -15.51 4.53
C PRO A 180 -13.15 -14.94 5.90
N ALA A 181 -13.18 -15.75 6.95
CA ALA A 181 -13.41 -15.30 8.32
C ALA A 181 -12.32 -14.35 8.87
N TYR A 182 -11.14 -14.29 8.23
CA TYR A 182 -10.08 -13.36 8.56
C TYR A 182 -10.13 -12.05 7.76
N ASP A 183 -11.04 -11.95 6.78
CA ASP A 183 -11.21 -10.75 5.96
C ASP A 183 -11.99 -9.67 6.73
N ILE A 184 -11.32 -8.59 7.07
CA ILE A 184 -11.93 -7.43 7.73
C ILE A 184 -12.14 -6.24 6.79
N THR A 185 -11.92 -6.43 5.49
CA THR A 185 -11.92 -5.34 4.50
C THR A 185 -13.23 -4.55 4.50
N ALA A 186 -14.37 -5.24 4.44
CA ALA A 186 -15.68 -4.59 4.34
C ALA A 186 -16.02 -3.80 5.62
N GLU A 187 -15.80 -4.40 6.79
CA GLU A 187 -16.06 -3.76 8.08
C GLU A 187 -15.16 -2.55 8.31
N PHE A 188 -13.87 -2.69 8.01
CA PHE A 188 -12.93 -1.58 8.14
C PHE A 188 -13.22 -0.45 7.15
N LEU A 189 -13.59 -0.79 5.91
CA LEU A 189 -13.99 0.19 4.90
C LEU A 189 -15.21 1.02 5.32
N GLU A 190 -16.19 0.40 5.94
CA GLU A 190 -17.37 1.10 6.47
C GLU A 190 -16.95 2.15 7.53
N VAL A 191 -16.06 1.77 8.45
CA VAL A 191 -15.52 2.69 9.47
C VAL A 191 -14.74 3.83 8.82
N LEU A 192 -13.87 3.53 7.85
CA LEU A 192 -13.12 4.55 7.13
C LEU A 192 -14.02 5.56 6.43
N ASN A 193 -15.02 5.10 5.72
CA ASN A 193 -15.94 5.97 4.98
C ASN A 193 -16.87 6.77 5.91
N LYS A 194 -17.26 6.20 7.05
CA LYS A 194 -18.03 6.90 8.06
C LYS A 194 -17.23 8.03 8.72
N ASN A 195 -15.94 7.79 8.96
CA ASN A 195 -15.06 8.78 9.61
C ASN A 195 -14.53 9.83 8.61
N TYR A 196 -14.59 9.54 7.31
CA TYR A 196 -14.17 10.46 6.27
C TYR A 196 -15.30 11.42 5.92
N SER A 197 -15.20 12.68 6.37
CA SER A 197 -15.97 13.78 5.80
C SER A 197 -15.11 14.44 4.72
N SER A 198 -15.54 14.37 3.46
CA SER A 198 -14.89 15.14 2.40
C SER A 198 -14.82 16.60 2.85
N GLY A 199 -13.61 17.16 2.89
CA GLY A 199 -13.45 18.60 3.12
C GLY A 199 -14.00 19.37 1.92
N LYS A 200 -15.33 19.54 1.90
CA LYS A 200 -16.04 20.47 1.01
C LYS A 200 -16.02 21.84 1.61
#